data_bd352b7dbad1b7d712c0f80077f381f8
#
_entry.id   bd352b7dbad1b7d712c0f80077f381f8
#
_cell.length_a   1.000
_cell.length_b   1.000
_cell.length_c   1.000
_cell.angle_alpha   90.00
_cell.angle_beta   90.00
_cell.angle_gamma   90.00
#
_symmetry.space_group_name_H-M   'P 1'
#
loop_
_entity.id
_entity.type
_entity.pdbx_description
1 polymer ?
#
loop_
_entity_poly.entity_id
_entity_poly.type
_entity_poly.pdbx_seq_one_letter_code
_entity_poly.pdbx_strand_id
1 'polypeptide(L)'
;MEENRTKTIHITKDDFLTKIMDYENNPEEWVYLGDKPCIIDFYASWCGPCAMIAPILDELAEEYHQKINIYKVNTEVERELAAVFGIRSIPTLIFCPMNDNPHQHNGALPKEEFVRIINEILLSRQPAE
;
A
#
# COMPACT_ATOMS: atom_id res chain seq x y z
N MET A 1 0.93 -22.31 -15.76
CA MET A 1 1.12 -22.15 -14.67
C MET A 1 0.75 -20.96 -14.02
N GLU A 2 0.58 -20.93 -12.89
CA GLU A 2 0.07 -19.85 -12.19
C GLU A 2 1.09 -18.88 -11.82
N GLU A 3 2.25 -19.11 -12.20
CA GLU A 3 3.30 -18.24 -11.81
C GLU A 3 3.14 -16.84 -12.30
N ASN A 4 2.31 -16.59 -13.26
CA ASN A 4 2.11 -15.23 -13.70
C ASN A 4 0.97 -14.52 -13.01
N ARG A 5 0.38 -15.15 -12.02
CA ARG A 5 -0.72 -14.54 -11.33
C ARG A 5 -0.25 -13.37 -10.49
N THR A 6 -0.95 -12.26 -10.58
CA THR A 6 -0.62 -11.09 -9.81
C THR A 6 -0.99 -11.30 -8.36
N LYS A 7 -0.12 -10.91 -7.46
CA LYS A 7 -0.32 -11.09 -6.04
C LYS A 7 0.10 -9.84 -5.30
N THR A 8 -0.25 -9.79 -4.03
CA THR A 8 0.31 -8.78 -3.14
C THR A 8 1.80 -9.05 -2.98
N ILE A 9 2.57 -8.00 -2.73
CA ILE A 9 4.02 -8.08 -2.73
C ILE A 9 4.53 -7.72 -1.35
N HIS A 10 5.21 -8.65 -0.69
CA HIS A 10 5.83 -8.36 0.60
C HIS A 10 7.12 -7.59 0.37
N ILE A 11 7.30 -6.50 1.09
CA ILE A 11 8.48 -5.66 0.90
C ILE A 11 9.20 -5.43 2.21
N THR A 12 10.50 -5.20 2.07
CA THR A 12 11.39 -4.86 3.18
C THR A 12 11.61 -3.36 3.19
N LYS A 13 12.38 -2.89 4.16
CA LYS A 13 12.79 -1.48 4.19
C LYS A 13 13.53 -1.11 2.92
N ASP A 14 14.45 -1.97 2.46
CA ASP A 14 15.22 -1.65 1.27
C ASP A 14 14.33 -1.53 0.03
N ASP A 15 13.34 -2.40 -0.08
CA ASP A 15 12.38 -2.30 -1.16
C ASP A 15 11.60 -1.01 -1.09
N PHE A 16 11.22 -0.60 0.12
CA PHE A 16 10.47 0.62 0.32
C PHE A 16 11.27 1.84 -0.17
N LEU A 17 12.55 1.88 0.20
CA LEU A 17 13.40 3.02 -0.14
C LEU A 17 13.61 3.17 -1.64
N THR A 18 13.53 2.10 -2.40
CA THR A 18 13.76 2.16 -3.84
C THR A 18 12.47 2.18 -4.65
N LYS A 19 11.38 1.68 -4.11
CA LYS A 19 10.14 1.55 -4.87
C LYS A 19 9.06 2.52 -4.48
N ILE A 20 9.13 3.07 -3.29
CA ILE A 20 8.05 3.91 -2.78
C ILE A 20 8.56 5.29 -2.42
N MET A 21 9.46 5.41 -1.47
CA MET A 21 9.96 6.72 -1.04
C MET A 21 11.28 6.55 -0.35
N ASP A 22 12.27 7.33 -0.78
CA ASP A 22 13.59 7.31 -0.14
C ASP A 22 13.62 8.35 0.97
N TYR A 23 13.08 8.00 2.12
CA TYR A 23 12.98 8.92 3.23
C TYR A 23 14.31 9.15 3.91
N GLU A 24 15.30 8.34 3.62
CA GLU A 24 16.63 8.53 4.20
C GLU A 24 17.35 9.69 3.52
N ASN A 25 17.25 9.80 2.22
CA ASN A 25 17.90 10.87 1.49
C ASN A 25 17.01 12.08 1.31
N ASN A 26 15.71 11.92 1.42
CA ASN A 26 14.78 13.01 1.19
C ASN A 26 13.64 12.93 2.21
N PRO A 27 13.95 13.20 3.50
CA PRO A 27 12.94 12.98 4.54
C PRO A 27 11.88 14.07 4.64
N GLU A 28 12.08 15.20 3.97
CA GLU A 28 11.22 16.33 4.22
C GLU A 28 10.08 16.50 3.27
N GLU A 29 10.01 15.71 2.22
CA GLU A 29 8.86 15.78 1.35
C GLU A 29 8.57 14.42 0.76
N TRP A 30 7.31 14.21 0.43
CA TRP A 30 6.89 12.94 -0.14
C TRP A 30 7.18 12.95 -1.63
N VAL A 31 8.14 12.13 -2.05
CA VAL A 31 8.45 11.95 -3.47
C VAL A 31 8.24 10.48 -3.78
N TYR A 32 7.16 10.18 -4.46
CA TYR A 32 6.79 8.80 -4.75
C TYR A 32 7.62 8.28 -5.93
N LEU A 33 8.25 7.13 -5.74
CA LEU A 33 9.18 6.57 -6.72
C LEU A 33 8.54 5.54 -7.64
N GLY A 34 7.30 5.14 -7.37
CA GLY A 34 6.67 4.07 -8.14
C GLY A 34 6.19 4.54 -9.51
N ASP A 35 6.03 3.59 -10.42
CA ASP A 35 5.49 3.87 -11.74
C ASP A 35 3.99 3.61 -11.82
N LYS A 36 3.37 3.15 -10.73
CA LYS A 36 1.94 2.93 -10.61
C LYS A 36 1.52 3.33 -9.23
N PRO A 37 0.26 3.70 -9.04
CA PRO A 37 -0.22 3.91 -7.67
C PRO A 37 -0.11 2.64 -6.85
N CYS A 38 -0.13 2.76 -5.55
CA CYS A 38 -0.05 1.56 -4.72
C CYS A 38 -0.87 1.69 -3.45
N ILE A 39 -1.12 0.53 -2.84
CA ILE A 39 -1.64 0.42 -1.49
C ILE A 39 -0.57 -0.27 -0.69
N ILE A 40 -0.30 0.24 0.52
CA ILE A 40 0.65 -0.40 1.43
C ILE A 40 -0.13 -0.84 2.66
N ASP A 41 -0.07 -2.13 2.97
CA ASP A 41 -0.76 -2.72 4.12
C ASP A 41 0.26 -3.02 5.20
N PHE A 42 0.24 -2.24 6.29
CA PHE A 42 1.07 -2.51 7.45
C PHE A 42 0.28 -3.45 8.36
N TYR A 43 0.79 -4.64 8.58
CA TYR A 43 0.06 -5.70 9.27
C TYR A 43 0.96 -6.45 10.23
N ALA A 44 0.36 -7.34 11.02
CA ALA A 44 1.10 -8.32 11.83
C ALA A 44 0.41 -9.65 11.69
N SER A 45 1.15 -10.73 11.94
CA SER A 45 0.62 -12.08 11.70
C SER A 45 -0.47 -12.47 12.68
N TRP A 46 -0.49 -11.84 13.87
CA TRP A 46 -1.47 -12.18 14.92
C TRP A 46 -2.71 -11.31 14.91
N CYS A 47 -2.85 -10.48 13.92
CA CYS A 47 -3.90 -9.45 13.93
C CYS A 47 -5.14 -9.95 13.17
N GLY A 48 -6.26 -10.05 13.86
CA GLY A 48 -7.51 -10.54 13.28
C GLY A 48 -8.02 -9.67 12.13
N PRO A 49 -8.15 -8.35 12.32
CA PRO A 49 -8.61 -7.50 11.21
C PRO A 49 -7.66 -7.54 10.01
N CYS A 50 -6.35 -7.72 10.24
CA CYS A 50 -5.41 -7.86 9.14
C CYS A 50 -5.73 -9.12 8.34
N ALA A 51 -6.03 -10.22 9.03
CA ALA A 51 -6.38 -11.47 8.37
C ALA A 51 -7.68 -11.34 7.59
N MET A 52 -8.60 -10.50 8.06
CA MET A 52 -9.86 -10.33 7.36
C MET A 52 -9.70 -9.66 6.01
N ILE A 53 -8.77 -8.72 5.89
CA ILE A 53 -8.62 -8.02 4.62
C ILE A 53 -7.60 -8.69 3.69
N ALA A 54 -6.84 -9.67 4.19
CA ALA A 54 -5.83 -10.32 3.35
C ALA A 54 -6.42 -10.91 2.06
N PRO A 55 -7.51 -11.68 2.12
CA PRO A 55 -8.08 -12.19 0.87
C PRO A 55 -8.68 -11.10 -0.01
N ILE A 56 -9.16 -10.02 0.59
CA ILE A 56 -9.67 -8.90 -0.20
C ILE A 56 -8.53 -8.27 -0.98
N LEU A 57 -7.39 -8.07 -0.34
CA LEU A 57 -6.23 -7.49 -1.02
C LEU A 57 -5.71 -8.40 -2.12
N ASP A 58 -5.76 -9.70 -1.92
CA ASP A 58 -5.37 -10.65 -2.96
C ASP A 58 -6.29 -10.54 -4.16
N GLU A 59 -7.60 -10.42 -3.94
CA GLU A 59 -8.55 -10.25 -5.02
C GLU A 59 -8.30 -8.96 -5.77
N LEU A 60 -8.04 -7.88 -5.03
CA LEU A 60 -7.80 -6.59 -5.65
C LEU A 60 -6.50 -6.58 -6.45
N ALA A 61 -5.48 -7.27 -5.98
CA ALA A 61 -4.22 -7.37 -6.70
C ALA A 61 -4.44 -8.01 -8.06
N GLU A 62 -5.35 -8.97 -8.13
CA GLU A 62 -5.65 -9.60 -9.37
C GLU A 62 -6.56 -8.74 -10.25
N GLU A 63 -7.58 -8.13 -9.65
CA GLU A 63 -8.53 -7.32 -10.41
C GLU A 63 -7.90 -6.06 -11.00
N TYR A 64 -6.94 -5.48 -10.28
CA TYR A 64 -6.28 -4.26 -10.74
C TYR A 64 -4.85 -4.53 -11.23
N HIS A 65 -4.63 -5.74 -11.71
CA HIS A 65 -3.37 -6.17 -12.28
C HIS A 65 -2.88 -5.13 -13.28
N GLN A 66 -1.63 -4.73 -13.14
CA GLN A 66 -0.97 -3.76 -14.00
C GLN A 66 -1.46 -2.32 -13.82
N LYS A 67 -2.45 -2.09 -12.98
CA LYS A 67 -2.92 -0.72 -12.73
C LYS A 67 -2.43 -0.17 -11.42
N ILE A 68 -2.32 -1.00 -10.40
CA ILE A 68 -1.77 -0.61 -9.10
C ILE A 68 -0.93 -1.73 -8.56
N ASN A 69 -0.09 -1.41 -7.60
CA ASN A 69 0.64 -2.41 -6.83
C ASN A 69 0.05 -2.45 -5.42
N ILE A 70 0.04 -3.62 -4.81
CA ILE A 70 -0.38 -3.76 -3.43
C ILE A 70 0.77 -4.38 -2.66
N TYR A 71 1.36 -3.59 -1.76
CA TYR A 71 2.50 -4.00 -0.98
C TYR A 71 2.08 -4.34 0.44
N LYS A 72 2.79 -5.27 1.06
CA LYS A 72 2.54 -5.66 2.43
C LYS A 72 3.82 -5.50 3.25
N VAL A 73 3.70 -4.87 4.41
CA VAL A 73 4.82 -4.66 5.32
C VAL A 73 4.48 -5.32 6.64
N ASN A 74 5.28 -6.31 7.03
CA ASN A 74 5.10 -6.99 8.31
C ASN A 74 5.75 -6.15 9.39
N THR A 75 4.94 -5.55 10.26
CA THR A 75 5.44 -4.64 11.28
C THR A 75 6.27 -5.34 12.36
N GLU A 76 6.14 -6.65 12.47
CA GLU A 76 6.96 -7.38 13.44
C GLU A 76 8.40 -7.50 12.95
N VAL A 77 8.62 -7.44 11.65
CA VAL A 77 9.93 -7.55 11.04
C VAL A 77 10.47 -6.18 10.67
N GLU A 78 9.65 -5.35 10.04
CA GLU A 78 10.08 -4.05 9.55
C GLU A 78 9.72 -2.97 10.55
N ARG A 79 10.38 -3.01 11.70
CA ARG A 79 10.04 -2.13 12.79
C ARG A 79 10.39 -0.68 12.50
N GLU A 80 11.48 -0.46 11.76
CA GLU A 80 11.88 0.89 11.44
C GLU A 80 10.85 1.55 10.53
N LEU A 81 10.36 0.83 9.52
CA LEU A 81 9.34 1.39 8.65
C LEU A 81 8.09 1.76 9.43
N ALA A 82 7.67 0.88 10.33
CA ALA A 82 6.49 1.16 11.14
C ALA A 82 6.71 2.43 11.96
N ALA A 83 7.90 2.60 12.52
CA ALA A 83 8.19 3.76 13.34
C ALA A 83 8.24 5.04 12.49
N VAL A 84 8.83 4.98 11.30
CA VAL A 84 8.93 6.13 10.43
C VAL A 84 7.55 6.67 10.07
N PHE A 85 6.59 5.78 9.84
CA PHE A 85 5.25 6.20 9.48
C PHE A 85 4.32 6.33 10.65
N GLY A 86 4.83 6.20 11.87
CA GLY A 86 4.02 6.40 13.06
C GLY A 86 2.89 5.40 13.18
N ILE A 87 3.14 4.14 12.78
CA ILE A 87 2.11 3.13 12.81
C ILE A 87 1.83 2.75 14.25
N ARG A 88 0.63 2.99 14.74
CA ARG A 88 0.26 2.68 16.10
C ARG A 88 -0.78 1.59 16.19
N SER A 89 -1.53 1.40 15.15
CA SER A 89 -2.55 0.35 15.12
C SER A 89 -2.44 -0.37 13.79
N ILE A 90 -2.91 -1.60 13.75
CA ILE A 90 -2.86 -2.42 12.55
C ILE A 90 -4.22 -3.04 12.32
N PRO A 91 -4.60 -3.17 11.07
CA PRO A 91 -3.83 -2.76 9.90
C PRO A 91 -3.86 -1.25 9.73
N THR A 92 -2.82 -0.70 9.18
CA THR A 92 -2.83 0.67 8.70
C THR A 92 -2.58 0.60 7.20
N LEU A 93 -3.43 1.27 6.44
CA LEU A 93 -3.38 1.24 4.99
C LEU A 93 -2.94 2.60 4.50
N ILE A 94 -1.99 2.62 3.57
CA ILE A 94 -1.56 3.86 2.96
C ILE A 94 -1.84 3.75 1.47
N PHE A 95 -2.57 4.71 0.93
CA PHE A 95 -2.95 4.75 -0.47
C PHE A 95 -2.11 5.82 -1.15
N CYS A 96 -1.30 5.43 -2.12
CA CYS A 96 -0.33 6.32 -2.76
C CYS A 96 -0.70 6.60 -4.21
N PRO A 97 -1.30 7.76 -4.47
CA PRO A 97 -1.54 8.13 -5.86
C PRO A 97 -0.24 8.60 -6.52
N MET A 98 -0.25 8.71 -7.84
CA MET A 98 0.97 9.05 -8.55
C MET A 98 1.42 10.49 -8.30
N ASN A 99 0.49 11.41 -8.26
CA ASN A 99 0.83 12.82 -8.27
C ASN A 99 0.27 13.61 -7.12
N ASP A 100 0.10 12.97 -5.98
CA ASP A 100 -0.46 13.65 -4.82
C ASP A 100 0.08 12.99 -3.57
N ASN A 101 -0.24 13.56 -2.43
CA ASN A 101 0.21 13.01 -1.16
C ASN A 101 -0.52 11.71 -0.85
N PRO A 102 0.11 10.85 -0.05
CA PRO A 102 -0.55 9.60 0.31
C PRO A 102 -1.68 9.84 1.30
N HIS A 103 -2.64 8.92 1.31
CA HIS A 103 -3.76 8.94 2.23
C HIS A 103 -3.65 7.75 3.17
N GLN A 104 -3.80 7.98 4.46
CA GLN A 104 -3.66 6.92 5.45
C GLN A 104 -5.01 6.59 6.06
N HIS A 105 -5.27 5.31 6.25
CA HIS A 105 -6.48 4.84 6.90
C HIS A 105 -6.11 3.78 7.93
N ASN A 106 -6.60 3.94 9.16
CA ASN A 106 -6.34 2.96 10.21
C ASN A 106 -7.53 2.02 10.31
N GLY A 107 -7.24 0.73 10.28
CA GLY A 107 -8.28 -0.29 10.41
C GLY A 107 -8.64 -0.95 9.10
N ALA A 108 -9.44 -2.01 9.18
CA ALA A 108 -9.87 -2.75 8.02
C ALA A 108 -10.96 -2.02 7.28
N LEU A 109 -11.09 -2.29 6.00
CA LEU A 109 -12.14 -1.73 5.16
C LEU A 109 -12.84 -2.87 4.42
N PRO A 110 -14.12 -2.72 4.11
CA PRO A 110 -14.76 -3.69 3.23
C PRO A 110 -14.30 -3.49 1.79
N LYS A 111 -14.46 -4.50 0.98
CA LYS A 111 -13.94 -4.49 -0.38
C LYS A 111 -14.46 -3.29 -1.19
N GLU A 112 -15.74 -2.96 -1.03
CA GLU A 112 -16.29 -1.87 -1.83
C GLU A 112 -15.67 -0.52 -1.49
N GLU A 113 -15.17 -0.34 -0.27
CA GLU A 113 -14.47 0.89 0.06
C GLU A 113 -13.09 0.92 -0.58
N PHE A 114 -12.40 -0.22 -0.62
CA PHE A 114 -11.14 -0.30 -1.35
C PHE A 114 -11.36 0.06 -2.81
N VAL A 115 -12.40 -0.50 -3.43
CA VAL A 115 -12.68 -0.24 -4.84
C VAL A 115 -12.96 1.24 -5.06
N ARG A 116 -13.73 1.85 -4.16
CA ARG A 116 -14.02 3.27 -4.28
C ARG A 116 -12.75 4.11 -4.22
N ILE A 117 -11.89 3.82 -3.25
CA ILE A 117 -10.65 4.58 -3.08
C ILE A 117 -9.72 4.37 -4.28
N ILE A 118 -9.62 3.14 -4.76
CA ILE A 118 -8.77 2.86 -5.91
C ILE A 118 -9.25 3.68 -7.11
N ASN A 119 -10.55 3.66 -7.37
CA ASN A 119 -11.06 4.34 -8.54
C ASN A 119 -11.08 5.85 -8.41
N GLU A 120 -11.39 6.37 -7.23
CA GLU A 120 -11.54 7.80 -7.07
C GLU A 120 -10.26 8.52 -6.71
N ILE A 121 -9.34 7.85 -6.03
CA ILE A 121 -8.13 8.48 -5.57
C ILE A 121 -6.89 7.99 -6.31
N LEU A 122 -6.74 6.68 -6.46
CA LEU A 122 -5.53 6.15 -7.05
C LEU A 122 -5.53 6.20 -8.56
N LEU A 123 -6.65 5.93 -9.20
CA LEU A 123 -6.73 5.84 -10.63
C LEU A 123 -7.46 7.01 -11.28
N SER A 124 -7.95 7.97 -10.48
CA SER A 124 -8.67 9.06 -11.07
C SER A 124 -7.71 9.91 -11.90
N ARG A 125 -8.25 10.37 -13.06
CA ARG A 125 -7.45 11.15 -13.91
C ARG A 125 -7.37 12.53 -13.39
N GLN A 126 -6.19 13.12 -13.44
CA GLN A 126 -6.08 14.51 -13.07
C GLN A 126 -6.86 15.34 -14.06
N PRO A 127 -7.49 16.42 -13.61
CA PRO A 127 -8.16 17.30 -14.55
C PRO A 127 -7.17 17.80 -15.55
N ALA A 128 -7.64 17.89 -16.70
CA ALA A 128 -6.74 18.23 -17.70
C ALA A 128 -6.27 19.47 -17.47
N GLU A 129 -5.54 19.46 -17.42
CA GLU A 129 -5.27 20.32 -17.33
C GLU A 129 -4.97 20.69 -18.31
#